data_8ae9c8ad2a697aa33bebb1d62b9ea277
#
_entry.id   8ae9c8ad2a697aa33bebb1d62b9ea277
#
_cell.length_a   1.000
_cell.length_b   1.000
_cell.length_c   1.000
_cell.angle_alpha   90.00
_cell.angle_beta   90.00
_cell.angle_gamma   90.00
#
_symmetry.space_group_name_H-M   'P 1'
#
loop_
_entity.id
_entity.type
_entity.pdbx_description
1 polymer ?
#
loop_
_entity_poly.entity_id
_entity_poly.type
_entity_poly.pdbx_seq_one_letter_code
_entity_poly.pdbx_strand_id
1 'polypeptide(L)'
;MTKRSVQPDDFRLSQSFVRIPLWIAILVILGSLLTAAGAIISKVDPTLLTNNSPMTDAARVYADYMFARNLPLAVMLLFLLLVKARHMLAGFMVLTAFIQIVDVVNDGARGAFLLIPGLLIFAALFLIGAWQLFGQAIWHIDAWRE
;
A
#
# COMPACT_ATOMS: atom_id res chain seq x y z
N MET A 1 54.73 -3.52 -13.64
CA MET A 1 53.45 -4.17 -13.20
C MET A 1 53.19 -3.74 -11.78
N THR A 2 52.39 -2.69 -11.60
CA THR A 2 52.05 -2.10 -10.28
C THR A 2 50.77 -2.75 -9.78
N LYS A 3 50.86 -3.62 -8.79
CA LYS A 3 49.71 -4.16 -8.06
C LYS A 3 49.01 -3.02 -7.30
N ARG A 4 47.87 -2.55 -7.77
CA ARG A 4 46.94 -1.74 -6.96
C ARG A 4 46.40 -2.65 -5.86
N SER A 5 46.85 -2.43 -4.64
CA SER A 5 46.20 -2.99 -3.45
C SER A 5 44.82 -2.36 -3.32
N VAL A 6 43.75 -3.14 -3.54
CA VAL A 6 42.38 -2.75 -3.24
C VAL A 6 42.31 -2.62 -1.72
N GLN A 7 42.09 -1.40 -1.25
CA GLN A 7 41.98 -1.08 0.16
C GLN A 7 40.61 -1.61 0.67
N PRO A 8 40.56 -2.41 1.75
CA PRO A 8 39.31 -3.03 2.24
C PRO A 8 38.28 -2.04 2.81
N ASP A 9 38.68 -0.76 2.97
CA ASP A 9 37.87 0.24 3.63
C ASP A 9 36.77 0.86 2.74
N ASP A 10 36.86 0.72 1.41
CA ASP A 10 35.85 1.26 0.48
C ASP A 10 34.52 0.50 0.51
N PHE A 11 34.47 -0.69 1.13
CA PHE A 11 33.24 -1.51 1.18
C PHE A 11 32.31 -1.13 2.35
N ARG A 12 32.77 -0.31 3.27
CA ARG A 12 31.98 0.03 4.49
C ARG A 12 31.16 1.32 4.41
N LEU A 13 31.34 2.14 3.38
CA LEU A 13 30.73 3.47 3.32
C LEU A 13 29.41 3.54 2.53
N SER A 14 28.91 2.45 1.96
CA SER A 14 27.73 2.46 1.12
C SER A 14 26.42 1.97 1.79
N GLN A 15 26.46 1.65 3.07
CA GLN A 15 25.20 1.43 3.80
C GLN A 15 24.74 2.72 4.49
N SER A 16 24.47 3.76 3.70
CA SER A 16 23.61 4.82 4.18
C SER A 16 22.23 4.17 4.46
N PHE A 17 21.92 3.97 5.74
CA PHE A 17 20.58 3.63 6.21
C PHE A 17 19.64 4.73 5.72
N VAL A 18 19.11 4.58 4.53
CA VAL A 18 18.13 5.51 3.97
C VAL A 18 16.87 5.31 4.80
N ARG A 19 16.69 6.18 5.78
CA ARG A 19 15.55 6.16 6.70
C ARG A 19 14.26 6.33 5.89
N ILE A 20 13.25 5.53 6.20
CA ILE A 20 11.90 5.76 5.67
C ILE A 20 11.45 7.13 6.19
N PRO A 21 11.07 8.07 5.32
CA PRO A 21 10.58 9.39 5.74
C PRO A 21 9.39 9.25 6.68
N LEU A 22 9.33 10.07 7.72
CA LEU A 22 8.28 10.01 8.75
C LEU A 22 6.87 10.14 8.15
N TRP A 23 6.70 11.00 7.15
CA TRP A 23 5.40 11.19 6.50
C TRP A 23 4.91 9.93 5.78
N ILE A 24 5.83 9.13 5.17
CA ILE A 24 5.50 7.84 4.55
C ILE A 24 5.10 6.83 5.64
N ALA A 25 5.81 6.80 6.77
CA ALA A 25 5.44 5.92 7.87
C ALA A 25 4.04 6.25 8.40
N ILE A 26 3.73 7.53 8.60
CA ILE A 26 2.40 8.00 9.02
C ILE A 26 1.34 7.61 7.97
N LEU A 27 1.62 7.85 6.69
CA LEU A 27 0.72 7.51 5.59
C LEU A 27 0.41 6.00 5.55
N VAL A 28 1.44 5.16 5.69
CA VAL A 28 1.28 3.69 5.71
C VAL A 28 0.48 3.24 6.92
N ILE A 29 0.74 3.79 8.12
CA ILE A 29 -0.02 3.46 9.33
C ILE A 29 -1.49 3.85 9.16
N LEU A 30 -1.78 5.08 8.74
CA LEU A 30 -3.15 5.55 8.53
C LEU A 30 -3.86 4.73 7.45
N GLY A 31 -3.20 4.48 6.31
CA GLY A 31 -3.76 3.68 5.23
C GLY A 31 -4.04 2.25 5.67
N SER A 32 -3.12 1.63 6.42
CA SER A 32 -3.31 0.27 6.96
C SER A 32 -4.46 0.21 7.97
N LEU A 33 -4.58 1.20 8.87
CA LEU A 33 -5.68 1.27 9.83
C LEU A 33 -7.04 1.44 9.12
N LEU A 34 -7.12 2.31 8.12
CA LEU A 34 -8.35 2.50 7.34
C LEU A 34 -8.72 1.24 6.55
N THR A 35 -7.74 0.58 5.93
CA THR A 35 -7.94 -0.67 5.20
C THR A 35 -8.41 -1.79 6.14
N ALA A 36 -7.80 -1.93 7.32
CA ALA A 36 -8.20 -2.89 8.35
C ALA A 36 -9.60 -2.57 8.89
N ALA A 37 -9.92 -1.30 9.16
CA ALA A 37 -11.24 -0.89 9.60
C ALA A 37 -12.30 -1.24 8.54
N GLY A 38 -12.07 -0.94 7.26
CA GLY A 38 -12.96 -1.33 6.17
C GLY A 38 -13.15 -2.85 6.08
N ALA A 39 -12.07 -3.62 6.28
CA ALA A 39 -12.15 -5.08 6.34
C ALA A 39 -13.03 -5.57 7.51
N ILE A 40 -12.82 -5.04 8.70
CA ILE A 40 -13.60 -5.43 9.89
C ILE A 40 -15.07 -5.04 9.71
N ILE A 41 -15.36 -3.84 9.24
CA ILE A 41 -16.73 -3.38 8.98
C ILE A 41 -17.42 -4.29 7.95
N SER A 42 -16.73 -4.66 6.86
CA SER A 42 -17.29 -5.56 5.85
C SER A 42 -17.67 -6.92 6.42
N LYS A 43 -16.99 -7.39 7.45
CA LYS A 43 -17.26 -8.68 8.11
C LYS A 43 -18.32 -8.61 9.19
N VAL A 44 -18.30 -7.53 10.02
CA VAL A 44 -19.16 -7.40 11.21
C VAL A 44 -20.52 -6.86 10.84
N ASP A 45 -20.54 -5.79 10.05
CA ASP A 45 -21.78 -5.15 9.60
C ASP A 45 -21.62 -4.59 8.18
N PRO A 46 -21.73 -5.44 7.17
CA PRO A 46 -21.60 -5.02 5.78
C PRO A 46 -22.73 -4.07 5.31
N THR A 47 -23.82 -3.94 6.05
CA THR A 47 -24.92 -3.02 5.70
C THR A 47 -24.47 -1.56 5.78
N LEU A 48 -23.49 -1.25 6.63
CA LEU A 48 -22.87 0.09 6.70
C LEU A 48 -22.15 0.48 5.40
N LEU A 49 -21.68 -0.50 4.63
CA LEU A 49 -21.01 -0.25 3.34
C LEU A 49 -21.99 -0.22 2.16
N THR A 50 -23.22 -0.72 2.35
CA THR A 50 -24.24 -0.82 1.30
C THR A 50 -25.40 0.17 1.48
N ASN A 51 -25.20 1.20 2.29
CA ASN A 51 -26.19 2.23 2.56
C ASN A 51 -27.52 1.65 3.08
N ASN A 52 -27.43 0.66 4.00
CA ASN A 52 -28.55 -0.08 4.59
C ASN A 52 -29.41 -0.86 3.57
N SER A 53 -28.85 -1.18 2.41
CA SER A 53 -29.52 -2.07 1.45
C SER A 53 -29.69 -3.49 2.02
N PRO A 54 -30.76 -4.22 1.65
CA PRO A 54 -30.98 -5.58 2.13
C PRO A 54 -29.78 -6.49 1.81
N MET A 55 -29.32 -7.24 2.81
CA MET A 55 -28.20 -8.15 2.67
C MET A 55 -28.64 -9.40 1.88
N THR A 56 -28.10 -9.55 0.68
CA THR A 56 -28.24 -10.77 -0.11
C THR A 56 -27.08 -11.73 0.16
N ASP A 57 -27.24 -13.01 -0.17
CA ASP A 57 -26.17 -13.99 -0.04
C ASP A 57 -24.93 -13.60 -0.90
N ALA A 58 -25.17 -13.07 -2.09
CA ALA A 58 -24.10 -12.55 -2.95
C ALA A 58 -23.34 -11.38 -2.30
N ALA A 59 -24.06 -10.46 -1.63
CA ALA A 59 -23.43 -9.34 -0.92
C ALA A 59 -22.58 -9.84 0.27
N ARG A 60 -23.02 -10.88 0.96
CA ARG A 60 -22.29 -11.51 2.07
C ARG A 60 -20.98 -12.17 1.59
N VAL A 61 -21.05 -12.93 0.51
CA VAL A 61 -19.87 -13.53 -0.12
C VAL A 61 -18.87 -12.44 -0.55
N TYR A 62 -19.36 -11.35 -1.15
CA TYR A 62 -18.50 -10.21 -1.52
C TYR A 62 -17.83 -9.56 -0.31
N ALA A 63 -18.55 -9.37 0.78
CA ALA A 63 -18.01 -8.83 2.03
C ALA A 63 -16.89 -9.72 2.61
N ASP A 64 -17.05 -11.05 2.53
CA ASP A 64 -16.02 -12.00 2.94
C ASP A 64 -14.77 -11.92 2.07
N TYR A 65 -14.89 -11.73 0.76
CA TYR A 65 -13.76 -11.49 -0.13
C TYR A 65 -13.06 -10.15 0.16
N MET A 66 -13.81 -9.10 0.45
CA MET A 66 -13.24 -7.80 0.85
C MET A 66 -12.43 -7.93 2.14
N PHE A 67 -12.96 -8.64 3.15
CA PHE A 67 -12.24 -8.93 4.39
C PHE A 67 -10.94 -9.70 4.11
N ALA A 68 -11.03 -10.81 3.35
CA ALA A 68 -9.90 -11.68 3.03
C ALA A 68 -8.80 -10.98 2.22
N ARG A 69 -9.13 -9.95 1.43
CA ARG A 69 -8.18 -9.14 0.67
C ARG A 69 -7.54 -8.05 1.52
N ASN A 70 -8.37 -7.28 2.23
CA ASN A 70 -7.94 -6.04 2.85
C ASN A 70 -7.18 -6.26 4.16
N LEU A 71 -7.57 -7.25 4.96
CA LEU A 71 -6.91 -7.52 6.23
C LEU A 71 -5.44 -7.96 6.06
N PRO A 72 -5.11 -8.96 5.21
CA PRO A 72 -3.71 -9.31 4.96
C PRO A 72 -2.89 -8.17 4.36
N LEU A 73 -3.50 -7.36 3.48
CA LEU A 73 -2.83 -6.21 2.88
C LEU A 73 -2.43 -5.17 3.95
N ALA A 74 -3.35 -4.84 4.87
CA ALA A 74 -3.08 -3.93 5.97
C ALA A 74 -1.97 -4.46 6.91
N VAL A 75 -2.06 -5.74 7.28
CA VAL A 75 -1.05 -6.40 8.13
C VAL A 75 0.32 -6.40 7.44
N MET A 76 0.37 -6.70 6.14
CA MET A 76 1.61 -6.78 5.39
C MET A 76 2.27 -5.41 5.24
N LEU A 77 1.51 -4.35 5.00
CA LEU A 77 2.02 -2.98 4.96
C LEU A 77 2.67 -2.59 6.30
N LEU A 78 2.00 -2.87 7.43
CA LEU A 78 2.55 -2.60 8.76
C LEU A 78 3.80 -3.45 9.04
N PHE A 79 3.77 -4.73 8.69
CA PHE A 79 4.91 -5.61 8.86
C PHE A 79 6.13 -5.12 8.08
N LEU A 80 5.96 -4.76 6.80
CA LEU A 80 7.05 -4.25 5.96
C LEU A 80 7.60 -2.91 6.47
N LEU A 81 6.74 -2.06 7.04
CA LEU A 81 7.16 -0.83 7.69
C LEU A 81 8.01 -1.13 8.94
N LEU A 82 7.60 -2.10 9.77
CA LEU A 82 8.31 -2.49 11.00
C LEU A 82 9.68 -3.08 10.70
N VAL A 83 9.77 -3.98 9.71
CA VAL A 83 11.06 -4.58 9.29
C VAL A 83 11.88 -3.64 8.42
N LYS A 84 11.36 -2.44 8.10
CA LYS A 84 12.02 -1.41 7.28
C LYS A 84 12.42 -1.93 5.88
N ALA A 85 11.67 -2.86 5.31
CA ALA A 85 11.88 -3.43 3.99
C ALA A 85 11.43 -2.44 2.91
N ARG A 86 12.25 -1.44 2.61
CA ARG A 86 11.93 -0.25 1.82
C ARG A 86 11.36 -0.57 0.43
N HIS A 87 12.05 -1.42 -0.35
CA HIS A 87 11.62 -1.75 -1.72
C HIS A 87 10.33 -2.59 -1.73
N MET A 88 10.23 -3.56 -0.83
CA MET A 88 9.01 -4.36 -0.68
C MET A 88 7.82 -3.49 -0.23
N LEU A 89 8.06 -2.56 0.71
CA LEU A 89 7.04 -1.61 1.14
C LEU A 89 6.56 -0.74 -0.03
N ALA A 90 7.49 -0.22 -0.84
CA ALA A 90 7.15 0.55 -2.03
C ALA A 90 6.30 -0.26 -3.02
N GLY A 91 6.66 -1.53 -3.28
CA GLY A 91 5.87 -2.43 -4.12
C GLY A 91 4.45 -2.66 -3.58
N PHE A 92 4.31 -2.87 -2.27
CA PHE A 92 2.99 -3.02 -1.63
C PHE A 92 2.19 -1.71 -1.64
N MET A 93 2.84 -0.55 -1.54
CA MET A 93 2.18 0.75 -1.70
C MET A 93 1.62 0.93 -3.12
N VAL A 94 2.39 0.54 -4.16
CA VAL A 94 1.90 0.55 -5.57
C VAL A 94 0.71 -0.38 -5.72
N LEU A 95 0.79 -1.61 -5.22
CA LEU A 95 -0.32 -2.57 -5.26
C LEU A 95 -1.57 -2.01 -4.59
N THR A 96 -1.42 -1.41 -3.40
CA THR A 96 -2.54 -0.80 -2.65
C THR A 96 -3.16 0.35 -3.44
N ALA A 97 -2.34 1.23 -4.03
CA ALA A 97 -2.83 2.32 -4.86
C ALA A 97 -3.62 1.81 -6.08
N PHE A 98 -3.15 0.73 -6.71
CA PHE A 98 -3.84 0.11 -7.84
C PHE A 98 -5.21 -0.46 -7.44
N ILE A 99 -5.27 -1.13 -6.29
CA ILE A 99 -6.54 -1.63 -5.72
C ILE A 99 -7.51 -0.48 -5.48
N GLN A 100 -7.05 0.64 -4.89
CA GLN A 100 -7.88 1.81 -4.63
C GLN A 100 -8.41 2.44 -5.93
N ILE A 101 -7.61 2.48 -7.00
CA ILE A 101 -8.07 2.95 -8.32
C ILE A 101 -9.18 2.05 -8.87
N VAL A 102 -9.04 0.73 -8.74
CA VAL A 102 -10.08 -0.23 -9.15
C VAL A 102 -11.34 -0.05 -8.31
N ASP A 103 -11.19 0.16 -6.99
CA ASP A 103 -12.33 0.41 -6.11
C ASP A 103 -13.05 1.73 -6.49
N VAL A 104 -12.33 2.79 -6.86
CA VAL A 104 -12.90 4.05 -7.40
C VAL A 104 -13.75 3.79 -8.66
N VAL A 105 -13.26 2.98 -9.59
CA VAL A 105 -14.02 2.63 -10.81
C VAL A 105 -15.31 1.89 -10.45
N ASN A 106 -15.22 0.93 -9.53
CA ASN A 106 -16.37 0.16 -9.07
C ASN A 106 -17.39 1.04 -8.33
N ASP A 107 -16.94 1.94 -7.46
CA ASP A 107 -17.79 2.86 -6.72
C ASP A 107 -18.46 3.87 -7.66
N GLY A 108 -17.73 4.37 -8.65
CA GLY A 108 -18.28 5.24 -9.70
C GLY A 108 -19.37 4.54 -10.51
N ALA A 109 -19.16 3.29 -10.90
CA ALA A 109 -20.16 2.49 -11.62
C ALA A 109 -21.44 2.23 -10.81
N ARG A 110 -21.35 2.22 -9.46
CA ARG A 110 -22.48 2.04 -8.55
C ARG A 110 -23.11 3.36 -8.09
N GLY A 111 -22.57 4.51 -8.48
CA GLY A 111 -23.02 5.82 -8.03
C GLY A 111 -22.62 6.19 -6.59
N ALA A 112 -21.67 5.48 -5.99
CA ALA A 112 -21.17 5.70 -4.63
C ALA A 112 -20.08 6.77 -4.59
N PHE A 113 -20.38 8.00 -5.00
CA PHE A 113 -19.38 9.07 -5.20
C PHE A 113 -18.74 9.60 -3.91
N LEU A 114 -19.31 9.33 -2.75
CA LEU A 114 -18.86 9.92 -1.47
C LEU A 114 -17.42 9.52 -1.10
N LEU A 115 -17.03 8.27 -1.37
CA LEU A 115 -15.72 7.73 -0.99
C LEU A 115 -14.63 7.98 -2.04
N ILE A 116 -15.01 8.27 -3.28
CA ILE A 116 -14.09 8.43 -4.43
C ILE A 116 -12.97 9.44 -4.17
N PRO A 117 -13.24 10.69 -3.68
CA PRO A 117 -12.17 11.65 -3.46
C PRO A 117 -11.13 11.17 -2.45
N GLY A 118 -11.56 10.51 -1.37
CA GLY A 118 -10.67 9.95 -0.36
C GLY A 118 -9.77 8.86 -0.93
N LEU A 119 -10.34 7.92 -1.68
CA LEU A 119 -9.60 6.82 -2.33
C LEU A 119 -8.57 7.35 -3.33
N LEU A 120 -8.93 8.35 -4.15
CA LEU A 120 -8.01 8.96 -5.12
C LEU A 120 -6.84 9.69 -4.44
N ILE A 121 -7.11 10.43 -3.36
CA ILE A 121 -6.07 11.12 -2.58
C ILE A 121 -5.11 10.08 -1.99
N PHE A 122 -5.63 9.04 -1.36
CA PHE A 122 -4.78 7.98 -0.79
C PHE A 122 -3.98 7.25 -1.87
N ALA A 123 -4.59 6.89 -3.00
CA ALA A 123 -3.89 6.26 -4.12
C ALA A 123 -2.74 7.14 -4.62
N ALA A 124 -2.97 8.43 -4.81
CA ALA A 124 -1.94 9.38 -5.24
C ALA A 124 -0.80 9.49 -4.22
N LEU A 125 -1.11 9.61 -2.92
CA LEU A 125 -0.11 9.68 -1.86
C LEU A 125 0.70 8.39 -1.75
N PHE A 126 0.08 7.22 -1.92
CA PHE A 126 0.78 5.94 -1.94
C PHE A 126 1.73 5.82 -3.13
N LEU A 127 1.33 6.28 -4.33
CA LEU A 127 2.20 6.31 -5.51
C LEU A 127 3.38 7.26 -5.34
N ILE A 128 3.14 8.45 -4.78
CA ILE A 128 4.21 9.43 -4.49
C ILE A 128 5.18 8.86 -3.45
N GLY A 129 4.67 8.24 -2.39
CA GLY A 129 5.48 7.60 -1.36
C GLY A 129 6.30 6.42 -1.91
N ALA A 130 5.69 5.58 -2.75
CA ALA A 130 6.38 4.48 -3.41
C ALA A 130 7.50 4.98 -4.34
N TRP A 131 7.22 6.00 -5.15
CA TRP A 131 8.24 6.64 -5.99
C TRP A 131 9.42 7.15 -5.17
N GLN A 132 9.18 7.82 -4.07
CA GLN A 132 10.24 8.31 -3.19
C GLN A 132 11.02 7.15 -2.53
N LEU A 133 10.37 6.05 -2.19
CA LEU A 133 11.04 4.88 -1.63
C LEU A 133 11.87 4.12 -2.67
N PHE A 134 11.43 3.99 -3.90
CA PHE A 134 12.24 3.41 -4.97
C PHE A 134 13.45 4.27 -5.34
N GLY A 135 13.36 5.60 -5.18
CA GLY A 135 14.40 6.53 -5.61
C GLY A 135 14.53 6.67 -7.13
N GLN A 136 13.71 5.94 -7.88
CA GLN A 136 13.64 5.90 -9.34
C GLN A 136 12.18 5.88 -9.77
N ALA A 137 11.93 6.17 -11.06
CA ALA A 137 10.56 6.11 -11.58
C ALA A 137 10.01 4.68 -11.54
N ILE A 138 8.79 4.51 -11.03
CA ILE A 138 8.13 3.21 -10.79
C ILE A 138 8.06 2.33 -12.06
N TRP A 139 8.06 2.94 -13.25
CA TRP A 139 8.03 2.23 -14.55
C TRP A 139 9.40 1.76 -15.04
N HIS A 140 10.50 2.08 -14.34
CA HIS A 140 11.82 1.52 -14.65
C HIS A 140 11.96 0.14 -14.01
N ILE A 141 12.30 -0.86 -14.83
CA ILE A 141 12.45 -2.25 -14.38
C ILE A 141 13.53 -2.37 -13.31
N ASP A 142 14.57 -1.53 -13.38
CA ASP A 142 15.66 -1.54 -12.41
C ASP A 142 15.21 -1.14 -11.00
N ALA A 143 14.12 -0.37 -10.85
CA ALA A 143 13.53 -0.05 -9.55
C ALA A 143 12.98 -1.29 -8.80
N TRP A 144 12.71 -2.38 -9.52
CA TRP A 144 12.12 -3.61 -8.98
C TRP A 144 13.13 -4.74 -8.76
N ARG A 145 14.40 -4.54 -9.12
CA ARG A 145 15.44 -5.58 -9.11
C ARG A 145 16.39 -5.55 -7.91
N GLU A 146 16.30 -4.54 -7.04
CA GLU A 146 17.17 -4.38 -5.87
C GLU A 146 16.63 -5.02 -4.59
#